data_9a57e427ebd8a1e8ed1fd53460d53a07
#
_entry.id   9a57e427ebd8a1e8ed1fd53460d53a07
#
_cell.length_a   1.000
_cell.length_b   1.000
_cell.length_c   1.000
_cell.angle_alpha   90.00
_cell.angle_beta   90.00
_cell.angle_gamma   90.00
#
_symmetry.space_group_name_H-M   'P 1'
#
loop_
_entity.id
_entity.type
_entity.pdbx_description
1 polymer ?
#
loop_
_entity_poly.entity_id
_entity_poly.type
_entity_poly.pdbx_seq_one_letter_code
_entity_poly.pdbx_strand_id
1 'polypeptide(L)'
;MDEKTKAQIQQEAADLVAKLQPRSGKFRTISPEMDPLRLGSGWTIEDLDKPQVIIESTFGDSHPGSAGLFELVEEVRAGVAEAGGHGARYFCTDICDGEAQGHDGINYSLPSRDMIANMIEIHAKATPFDAGVFVASCDKGLPANLMAMGRINIPSIVVTGGVMDAGPDLLTLEQLGAISARYERGEISHEELEFAKHNACPSCGACSFMGTASTMQVTA
;
A
#
# COMPACT_ATOMS: atom_id res chain seq x y z
N MET A 1 2.67 -10.56 22.39
CA MET A 1 3.92 -9.93 22.92
C MET A 1 3.55 -9.29 24.26
N ASP A 2 4.30 -9.57 25.33
CA ASP A 2 3.97 -8.96 26.63
C ASP A 2 4.39 -7.47 26.67
N GLU A 3 3.80 -6.70 27.62
CA GLU A 3 4.05 -5.25 27.72
C GLU A 3 5.51 -4.91 28.04
N LYS A 4 6.21 -5.79 28.75
CA LYS A 4 7.61 -5.60 29.10
C LYS A 4 8.51 -5.69 27.86
N THR A 5 8.25 -6.65 26.99
CA THR A 5 8.96 -6.81 25.70
C THR A 5 8.64 -5.63 24.77
N LYS A 6 7.39 -5.16 24.73
CA LYS A 6 7.00 -3.99 23.95
C LYS A 6 7.73 -2.73 24.42
N ALA A 7 7.78 -2.49 25.73
CA ALA A 7 8.48 -1.34 26.30
C ALA A 7 10.00 -1.38 26.04
N GLN A 8 10.61 -2.57 26.12
CA GLN A 8 12.03 -2.73 25.81
C GLN A 8 12.35 -2.42 24.35
N ILE A 9 11.55 -2.93 23.41
CA ILE A 9 11.70 -2.64 21.99
C ILE A 9 11.54 -1.14 21.70
N GLN A 10 10.55 -0.50 22.34
CA GLN A 10 10.36 0.95 22.20
C GLN A 10 11.55 1.75 22.72
N GLN A 11 12.14 1.36 23.84
CA GLN A 11 13.32 2.01 24.39
C GLN A 11 14.55 1.82 23.49
N GLU A 12 14.78 0.59 23.00
CA GLU A 12 15.90 0.29 22.09
C GLU A 12 15.75 1.06 20.77
N ALA A 13 14.53 1.17 20.24
CA ALA A 13 14.23 1.98 19.05
C ALA A 13 14.49 3.45 19.29
N ALA A 14 14.06 4.01 20.43
CA ALA A 14 14.30 5.40 20.79
C ALA A 14 15.80 5.70 20.94
N ASP A 15 16.57 4.80 21.58
CA ASP A 15 18.02 4.91 21.75
C ASP A 15 18.75 4.84 20.39
N LEU A 16 18.27 4.01 19.47
CA LEU A 16 18.80 3.90 18.12
C LEU A 16 18.53 5.20 17.32
N VAL A 17 17.30 5.70 17.36
CA VAL A 17 16.89 6.95 16.72
C VAL A 17 17.70 8.13 17.25
N ALA A 18 17.93 8.20 18.56
CA ALA A 18 18.74 9.26 19.18
C ALA A 18 20.22 9.27 18.73
N LYS A 19 20.73 8.11 18.29
CA LYS A 19 22.10 7.97 17.74
C LYS A 19 22.20 8.26 16.25
N LEU A 20 21.10 8.13 15.53
CA LEU A 20 21.04 8.43 14.11
C LEU A 20 20.77 9.93 13.95
N GLN A 21 21.68 10.66 13.29
CA GLN A 21 21.31 12.00 12.82
C GLN A 21 20.33 11.83 11.65
N PRO A 22 19.06 12.25 11.79
CA PRO A 22 18.08 12.11 10.72
C PRO A 22 18.59 12.78 9.43
N ARG A 23 18.48 12.09 8.32
CA ARG A 23 18.78 12.62 6.98
C ARG A 23 17.95 13.88 6.71
N SER A 24 16.68 13.87 7.12
CA SER A 24 15.77 15.00 7.03
C SER A 24 16.31 16.26 7.73
N GLY A 25 16.83 16.13 8.92
CA GLY A 25 17.44 17.25 9.66
C GLY A 25 18.62 17.89 8.93
N LYS A 26 19.47 17.08 8.28
CA LYS A 26 20.58 17.59 7.46
C LYS A 26 20.08 18.39 6.24
N PHE A 27 19.04 17.91 5.59
CA PHE A 27 18.48 18.60 4.42
C PHE A 27 17.77 19.92 4.78
N ARG A 28 17.16 20.02 5.96
CA ARG A 28 16.60 21.28 6.47
C ARG A 28 17.65 22.40 6.58
N THR A 29 18.89 22.05 6.87
CA THR A 29 20.00 23.03 6.90
C THR A 29 20.36 23.49 5.49
N ILE A 30 20.22 22.65 4.47
CA ILE A 30 20.53 22.97 3.08
C ILE A 30 19.39 23.75 2.43
N SER A 31 18.15 23.38 2.74
CA SER A 31 16.91 23.99 2.21
C SER A 31 16.03 24.48 3.34
N PRO A 32 16.24 25.72 3.83
CA PRO A 32 15.49 26.27 4.97
C PRO A 32 14.00 26.46 4.66
N GLU A 33 13.60 26.44 3.38
CA GLU A 33 12.21 26.52 2.93
C GLU A 33 11.39 25.29 3.33
N MET A 34 12.02 24.16 3.66
CA MET A 34 11.32 22.96 4.08
C MET A 34 10.48 23.18 5.33
N ASP A 35 11.01 23.91 6.31
CA ASP A 35 10.35 24.12 7.60
C ASP A 35 9.01 24.87 7.44
N PRO A 36 8.97 26.09 6.85
CA PRO A 36 7.71 26.80 6.71
C PRO A 36 6.70 26.06 5.80
N LEU A 37 7.15 25.30 4.79
CA LEU A 37 6.25 24.51 3.94
C LEU A 37 5.60 23.36 4.73
N ARG A 38 6.36 22.70 5.60
CA ARG A 38 5.81 21.64 6.46
C ARG A 38 4.90 22.19 7.54
N LEU A 39 5.27 23.28 8.19
CA LEU A 39 4.41 23.98 9.16
C LEU A 39 3.10 24.42 8.49
N GLY A 40 3.15 24.92 7.25
CA GLY A 40 1.98 25.27 6.46
C GLY A 40 1.07 24.09 6.13
N SER A 41 1.58 22.86 6.12
CA SER A 41 0.81 21.63 5.96
C SER A 41 0.33 20.99 7.27
N GLY A 42 0.50 21.70 8.39
CA GLY A 42 -0.02 21.31 9.71
C GLY A 42 0.95 20.54 10.59
N TRP A 43 2.24 20.47 10.23
CA TRP A 43 3.26 19.92 11.11
C TRP A 43 3.55 20.91 12.26
N THR A 44 3.98 20.39 13.40
CA THR A 44 4.45 21.20 14.51
C THR A 44 5.97 21.38 14.44
N ILE A 45 6.51 22.33 15.23
CA ILE A 45 7.96 22.51 15.35
C ILE A 45 8.61 21.22 15.87
N GLU A 46 7.95 20.54 16.82
CA GLU A 46 8.43 19.27 17.37
C GLU A 46 8.48 18.16 16.31
N ASP A 47 7.55 18.14 15.37
CA ASP A 47 7.53 17.14 14.30
C ASP A 47 8.70 17.31 13.33
N LEU A 48 9.18 18.52 13.16
CA LEU A 48 10.33 18.80 12.29
C LEU A 48 11.63 18.17 12.81
N ASP A 49 11.75 17.96 14.12
CA ASP A 49 12.93 17.38 14.77
C ASP A 49 12.85 15.84 14.91
N LYS A 50 11.70 15.25 14.63
CA LYS A 50 11.51 13.79 14.63
C LYS A 50 12.05 13.15 13.34
N PRO A 51 12.43 11.88 13.37
CA PRO A 51 12.63 11.11 12.14
C PRO A 51 11.40 11.17 11.25
N GLN A 52 11.61 11.49 9.98
CA GLN A 52 10.52 11.68 9.01
C GLN A 52 10.35 10.45 8.16
N VAL A 53 9.16 9.87 8.19
CA VAL A 53 8.83 8.61 7.53
C VAL A 53 7.85 8.88 6.39
N ILE A 54 8.21 8.47 5.17
CA ILE A 54 7.24 8.43 4.07
C ILE A 54 6.33 7.21 4.27
N ILE A 55 5.02 7.44 4.22
CA ILE A 55 4.02 6.38 4.19
C ILE A 55 3.40 6.42 2.80
N GLU A 56 3.85 5.54 1.94
CA GLU A 56 3.38 5.46 0.55
C GLU A 56 2.34 4.37 0.43
N SER A 57 1.24 4.62 -0.29
CA SER A 57 0.21 3.62 -0.50
C SER A 57 -0.40 3.68 -1.89
N THR A 58 -0.85 2.52 -2.36
CA THR A 58 -1.65 2.39 -3.58
C THR A 58 -3.15 2.51 -3.32
N PHE A 59 -3.56 3.12 -2.21
CA PHE A 59 -4.96 3.39 -1.90
C PHE A 59 -5.72 4.03 -3.06
N GLY A 60 -6.95 3.59 -3.28
CA GLY A 60 -7.92 4.15 -4.23
C GLY A 60 -9.23 3.38 -4.17
N ASP A 61 -10.35 4.02 -4.51
CA ASP A 61 -11.71 3.50 -4.28
C ASP A 61 -12.24 2.63 -5.42
N SER A 62 -11.48 2.45 -6.51
CA SER A 62 -11.99 1.79 -7.72
C SER A 62 -12.17 0.29 -7.56
N HIS A 63 -11.31 -0.37 -6.77
CA HIS A 63 -11.32 -1.82 -6.65
C HIS A 63 -10.95 -2.29 -5.23
N PRO A 64 -11.39 -3.50 -4.84
CA PRO A 64 -11.24 -3.98 -3.46
C PRO A 64 -9.78 -4.20 -3.03
N GLY A 65 -8.87 -4.41 -3.99
CA GLY A 65 -7.44 -4.57 -3.69
C GLY A 65 -6.79 -3.34 -3.08
N SER A 66 -7.33 -2.14 -3.35
CA SER A 66 -6.77 -0.87 -2.87
C SER A 66 -7.70 -0.12 -1.91
N ALA A 67 -9.01 -0.34 -1.98
CA ALA A 67 -10.00 0.44 -1.23
C ALA A 67 -9.84 0.36 0.29
N GLY A 68 -9.42 -0.77 0.84
CA GLY A 68 -9.20 -0.95 2.29
C GLY A 68 -7.83 -0.49 2.79
N LEU A 69 -6.96 0.07 1.95
CA LEU A 69 -5.60 0.42 2.36
C LEU A 69 -5.54 1.72 3.18
N PHE A 70 -6.57 2.57 3.12
CA PHE A 70 -6.55 3.83 3.85
C PHE A 70 -6.50 3.63 5.36
N GLU A 71 -7.27 2.70 5.88
CA GLU A 71 -7.29 2.35 7.30
C GLU A 71 -5.92 1.86 7.76
N LEU A 72 -5.26 1.02 6.97
CA LEU A 72 -3.90 0.55 7.25
C LEU A 72 -2.88 1.71 7.25
N VAL A 73 -3.03 2.67 6.34
CA VAL A 73 -2.17 3.87 6.30
C VAL A 73 -2.32 4.70 7.58
N GLU A 74 -3.54 4.85 8.11
CA GLU A 74 -3.77 5.57 9.37
C GLU A 74 -3.19 4.82 10.57
N GLU A 75 -3.33 3.49 10.63
CA GLU A 75 -2.69 2.65 11.66
C GLU A 75 -1.15 2.73 11.59
N VAL A 76 -0.58 2.70 10.39
CA VAL A 76 0.86 2.88 10.18
C VAL A 76 1.29 4.26 10.68
N ARG A 77 0.52 5.31 10.38
CA ARG A 77 0.84 6.68 10.83
C ARG A 77 0.81 6.78 12.35
N ALA A 78 -0.17 6.15 12.98
CA ALA A 78 -0.25 6.07 14.45
C ALA A 78 0.97 5.34 15.03
N GLY A 79 1.33 4.17 14.48
CA GLY A 79 2.50 3.41 14.91
C GLY A 79 3.82 4.16 14.73
N VAL A 80 3.99 4.92 13.65
CA VAL A 80 5.15 5.79 13.44
C VAL A 80 5.21 6.87 14.52
N ALA A 81 4.08 7.48 14.87
CA ALA A 81 4.02 8.49 15.93
C ALA A 81 4.33 7.89 17.32
N GLU A 82 3.80 6.71 17.64
CA GLU A 82 4.12 5.97 18.87
C GLU A 82 5.62 5.65 19.00
N ALA A 83 6.28 5.38 17.86
CA ALA A 83 7.72 5.13 17.79
C ALA A 83 8.57 6.42 17.84
N GLY A 84 7.95 7.59 17.96
CA GLY A 84 8.64 8.88 18.04
C GLY A 84 9.01 9.49 16.68
N GLY A 85 8.49 8.97 15.57
CA GLY A 85 8.64 9.53 14.24
C GLY A 85 7.48 10.44 13.84
N HIS A 86 7.58 11.05 12.66
CA HIS A 86 6.47 11.75 12.01
C HIS A 86 6.23 11.19 10.61
N GLY A 87 5.00 10.68 10.37
CA GLY A 87 4.59 10.03 9.13
C GLY A 87 3.94 10.99 8.14
N ALA A 88 4.48 11.11 6.93
CA ALA A 88 3.90 11.84 5.82
C ALA A 88 3.28 10.87 4.81
N ARG A 89 1.97 11.00 4.55
CA ARG A 89 1.23 10.13 3.62
C ARG A 89 1.39 10.61 2.19
N TYR A 90 1.67 9.67 1.30
CA TYR A 90 1.64 9.84 -0.15
C TYR A 90 0.83 8.71 -0.78
N PHE A 91 0.21 8.98 -1.91
CA PHE A 91 -0.64 8.01 -2.59
C PHE A 91 -0.30 7.95 -4.08
N CYS A 92 -0.09 6.73 -4.55
CA CYS A 92 0.16 6.44 -5.95
C CYS A 92 -0.72 5.23 -6.33
N THR A 93 -2.00 5.51 -6.56
CA THR A 93 -3.05 4.51 -6.77
C THR A 93 -2.75 3.59 -7.95
N ASP A 94 -3.01 2.31 -7.77
CA ASP A 94 -2.87 1.30 -8.82
C ASP A 94 -4.19 1.03 -9.57
N ILE A 95 -4.11 0.23 -10.61
CA ILE A 95 -5.27 -0.29 -11.35
C ILE A 95 -5.52 -1.75 -11.00
N CYS A 96 -6.74 -2.22 -11.20
CA CYS A 96 -7.10 -3.62 -11.07
C CYS A 96 -6.96 -4.34 -12.42
N ASP A 97 -6.10 -5.34 -12.50
CA ASP A 97 -5.98 -6.19 -13.69
C ASP A 97 -7.28 -6.96 -13.98
N GLY A 98 -8.04 -7.32 -12.94
CA GLY A 98 -9.33 -7.99 -13.11
C GLY A 98 -10.38 -7.10 -13.78
N GLU A 99 -10.43 -5.81 -13.44
CA GLU A 99 -11.31 -4.84 -14.11
C GLU A 99 -10.85 -4.54 -15.54
N ALA A 100 -9.54 -4.58 -15.79
CA ALA A 100 -8.96 -4.29 -17.08
C ALA A 100 -9.03 -5.46 -18.09
N GLN A 101 -9.31 -6.66 -17.64
CA GLN A 101 -9.38 -7.85 -18.50
C GLN A 101 -10.51 -7.78 -19.53
N GLY A 102 -10.26 -8.37 -20.71
CA GLY A 102 -11.26 -8.48 -21.77
C GLY A 102 -11.42 -7.23 -22.64
N HIS A 103 -10.66 -6.17 -22.40
CA HIS A 103 -10.64 -4.96 -23.23
C HIS A 103 -9.24 -4.30 -23.22
N ASP A 104 -9.07 -3.22 -23.98
CA ASP A 104 -7.78 -2.54 -24.19
C ASP A 104 -7.17 -1.97 -22.89
N GLY A 105 -7.92 -1.87 -21.82
CA GLY A 105 -7.45 -1.44 -20.50
C GLY A 105 -6.29 -2.27 -19.96
N ILE A 106 -6.22 -3.56 -20.29
CA ILE A 106 -5.14 -4.45 -19.85
C ILE A 106 -3.76 -4.02 -20.35
N ASN A 107 -3.69 -3.26 -21.44
CA ASN A 107 -2.43 -2.74 -21.97
C ASN A 107 -1.75 -1.72 -21.03
N TYR A 108 -2.50 -1.16 -20.08
CA TYR A 108 -1.98 -0.22 -19.08
C TYR A 108 -1.47 -0.91 -17.81
N SER A 109 -1.67 -2.20 -17.66
CA SER A 109 -1.30 -2.96 -16.47
C SER A 109 0.20 -2.86 -16.15
N LEU A 110 1.08 -3.33 -17.01
CA LEU A 110 2.53 -3.24 -16.79
C LEU A 110 3.06 -1.79 -16.78
N PRO A 111 2.61 -0.89 -17.67
CA PRO A 111 3.01 0.51 -17.58
C PRO A 111 2.65 1.16 -16.24
N SER A 112 1.50 0.84 -15.63
CA SER A 112 1.11 1.38 -14.33
C SER A 112 2.09 1.02 -13.23
N ARG A 113 2.58 -0.22 -13.18
CA ARG A 113 3.61 -0.66 -12.23
C ARG A 113 4.86 0.22 -12.30
N ASP A 114 5.35 0.46 -13.51
CA ASP A 114 6.58 1.22 -13.71
C ASP A 114 6.38 2.70 -13.38
N MET A 115 5.21 3.26 -13.70
CA MET A 115 4.85 4.63 -13.36
C MET A 115 4.70 4.83 -11.85
N ILE A 116 4.05 3.90 -11.15
CA ILE A 116 3.93 3.91 -9.69
C ILE A 116 5.33 3.87 -9.06
N ALA A 117 6.19 2.94 -9.47
CA ALA A 117 7.55 2.84 -8.94
C ALA A 117 8.36 4.12 -9.16
N ASN A 118 8.21 4.77 -10.32
CA ASN A 118 8.87 6.03 -10.63
C ASN A 118 8.32 7.18 -9.77
N MET A 119 7.01 7.26 -9.57
CA MET A 119 6.39 8.31 -8.78
C MET A 119 6.79 8.19 -7.30
N ILE A 120 6.76 6.99 -6.73
CA ILE A 120 7.22 6.73 -5.36
C ILE A 120 8.69 7.14 -5.18
N GLU A 121 9.55 6.79 -6.13
CA GLU A 121 10.96 7.22 -6.11
C GLU A 121 11.09 8.75 -6.13
N ILE A 122 10.29 9.44 -6.95
CA ILE A 122 10.25 10.90 -7.01
C ILE A 122 9.81 11.49 -5.66
N HIS A 123 8.73 10.99 -5.07
CA HIS A 123 8.25 11.45 -3.76
C HIS A 123 9.34 11.36 -2.69
N ALA A 124 9.99 10.21 -2.59
CA ALA A 124 10.98 9.94 -1.56
C ALA A 124 12.34 10.65 -1.77
N LYS A 125 12.69 10.96 -3.03
CA LYS A 125 13.95 11.64 -3.37
C LYS A 125 13.82 13.16 -3.45
N ALA A 126 12.69 13.65 -3.94
CA ALA A 126 12.41 15.09 -4.00
C ALA A 126 12.21 15.67 -2.60
N THR A 127 11.61 14.89 -1.70
CA THR A 127 11.44 15.25 -0.29
C THR A 127 12.20 14.22 0.56
N PRO A 128 13.35 14.55 1.13
CA PRO A 128 14.19 13.57 1.81
C PRO A 128 13.53 13.06 3.09
N PHE A 129 13.27 11.76 3.11
CA PHE A 129 12.79 11.02 4.27
C PHE A 129 13.90 10.16 4.88
N ASP A 130 13.74 9.81 6.15
CA ASP A 130 14.70 8.99 6.91
C ASP A 130 14.39 7.51 6.78
N ALA A 131 13.11 7.15 6.62
CA ALA A 131 12.62 5.81 6.44
C ALA A 131 11.33 5.79 5.62
N GLY A 132 10.88 4.61 5.20
CA GLY A 132 9.65 4.43 4.45
C GLY A 132 8.81 3.24 4.93
N VAL A 133 7.48 3.42 4.94
CA VAL A 133 6.51 2.33 5.08
C VAL A 133 5.65 2.31 3.82
N PHE A 134 5.57 1.16 3.17
CA PHE A 134 4.92 0.99 1.87
C PHE A 134 3.73 0.06 2.02
N VAL A 135 2.52 0.61 1.82
CA VAL A 135 1.24 -0.08 2.05
C VAL A 135 0.60 -0.39 0.71
N ALA A 136 0.65 -1.64 0.30
CA ALA A 136 0.16 -2.06 -1.01
C ALA A 136 -0.41 -3.48 -0.99
N SER A 137 -1.28 -3.80 -1.93
CA SER A 137 -1.99 -5.08 -1.97
C SER A 137 -2.07 -5.69 -3.36
N CYS A 138 -2.44 -4.92 -4.38
CA CYS A 138 -2.87 -5.45 -5.67
C CYS A 138 -1.71 -5.78 -6.61
N ASP A 139 -2.07 -6.30 -7.79
CA ASP A 139 -1.20 -6.98 -8.76
C ASP A 139 0.01 -6.16 -9.23
N LYS A 140 -0.16 -4.86 -9.44
CA LYS A 140 0.90 -3.96 -9.88
C LYS A 140 1.43 -3.05 -8.76
N GLY A 141 0.60 -2.70 -7.79
CA GLY A 141 0.95 -1.83 -6.69
C GLY A 141 2.04 -2.41 -5.79
N LEU A 142 1.89 -3.67 -5.38
CA LEU A 142 2.87 -4.30 -4.48
C LEU A 142 4.26 -4.45 -5.13
N PRO A 143 4.41 -5.04 -6.34
CA PRO A 143 5.73 -5.10 -6.98
C PRO A 143 6.30 -3.71 -7.30
N ALA A 144 5.47 -2.71 -7.61
CA ALA A 144 5.93 -1.33 -7.80
C ALA A 144 6.56 -0.75 -6.54
N ASN A 145 5.93 -0.96 -5.38
CA ASN A 145 6.47 -0.53 -4.09
C ASN A 145 7.80 -1.22 -3.77
N LEU A 146 7.92 -2.54 -3.99
CA LEU A 146 9.18 -3.28 -3.82
C LEU A 146 10.29 -2.75 -4.74
N MET A 147 9.97 -2.47 -6.01
CA MET A 147 10.91 -1.85 -6.96
C MET A 147 11.37 -0.48 -6.46
N ALA A 148 10.44 0.35 -6.00
CA ALA A 148 10.74 1.67 -5.48
C ALA A 148 11.62 1.61 -4.22
N MET A 149 11.33 0.72 -3.27
CA MET A 149 12.14 0.49 -2.08
C MET A 149 13.60 0.18 -2.44
N GLY A 150 13.83 -0.72 -3.39
CA GLY A 150 15.17 -1.04 -3.88
C GLY A 150 15.90 0.16 -4.50
N ARG A 151 15.19 1.05 -5.19
CA ARG A 151 15.75 2.25 -5.82
C ARG A 151 16.03 3.39 -4.84
N ILE A 152 15.15 3.56 -3.85
CA ILE A 152 15.24 4.61 -2.83
C ILE A 152 16.38 4.30 -1.84
N ASN A 153 16.52 3.03 -1.48
CA ASN A 153 17.58 2.52 -0.59
C ASN A 153 17.68 3.26 0.76
N ILE A 154 16.54 3.44 1.43
CA ILE A 154 16.44 3.89 2.82
C ILE A 154 15.86 2.75 3.67
N PRO A 155 15.99 2.78 5.01
CA PRO A 155 15.30 1.84 5.87
C PRO A 155 13.80 1.78 5.53
N SER A 156 13.32 0.60 5.16
CA SER A 156 11.97 0.46 4.59
C SER A 156 11.31 -0.84 5.04
N ILE A 157 9.98 -0.78 5.18
CA ILE A 157 9.13 -1.96 5.45
C ILE A 157 7.92 -1.94 4.53
N VAL A 158 7.48 -3.12 4.11
CA VAL A 158 6.21 -3.33 3.39
C VAL A 158 5.13 -3.78 4.36
N VAL A 159 3.95 -3.21 4.21
CA VAL A 159 2.71 -3.66 4.85
C VAL A 159 1.76 -4.11 3.75
N THR A 160 1.44 -5.39 3.73
CA THR A 160 0.53 -5.95 2.73
C THR A 160 -0.93 -5.76 3.12
N GLY A 161 -1.78 -5.46 2.16
CA GLY A 161 -3.20 -5.18 2.40
C GLY A 161 -4.08 -6.40 2.69
N GLY A 162 -3.50 -7.62 2.65
CA GLY A 162 -4.25 -8.84 2.86
C GLY A 162 -5.02 -9.33 1.63
N VAL A 163 -5.77 -10.40 1.80
CA VAL A 163 -6.56 -11.10 0.77
C VAL A 163 -8.03 -11.01 1.13
N MET A 164 -8.91 -10.81 0.14
CA MET A 164 -10.36 -10.81 0.37
C MET A 164 -10.87 -12.20 0.77
N ASP A 165 -12.01 -12.22 1.45
CA ASP A 165 -12.74 -13.44 1.77
C ASP A 165 -13.30 -14.11 0.51
N ALA A 166 -13.57 -15.40 0.59
CA ALA A 166 -14.40 -16.08 -0.40
C ALA A 166 -15.89 -15.80 -0.15
N GLY A 167 -16.68 -15.76 -1.21
CA GLY A 167 -18.13 -15.68 -1.12
C GLY A 167 -18.77 -17.00 -0.66
N PRO A 168 -20.12 -17.07 -0.65
CA PRO A 168 -20.86 -18.28 -0.31
C PRO A 168 -20.38 -19.50 -1.09
N ASP A 169 -20.32 -20.65 -0.43
CA ASP A 169 -19.86 -21.91 -1.00
C ASP A 169 -18.46 -21.86 -1.63
N LEU A 170 -17.58 -21.03 -1.04
CA LEU A 170 -16.22 -20.78 -1.52
C LEU A 170 -16.19 -20.18 -2.94
N LEU A 171 -17.20 -19.38 -3.28
CA LEU A 171 -17.24 -18.64 -4.54
C LEU A 171 -16.10 -17.60 -4.57
N THR A 172 -15.32 -17.62 -5.65
CA THR A 172 -14.21 -16.70 -5.87
C THR A 172 -14.29 -16.02 -7.23
N LEU A 173 -13.61 -14.91 -7.39
CA LEU A 173 -13.53 -14.17 -8.65
C LEU A 173 -13.03 -15.06 -9.81
N GLU A 174 -12.11 -15.99 -9.54
CA GLU A 174 -11.59 -16.93 -10.53
C GLU A 174 -12.68 -17.75 -11.23
N GLN A 175 -13.73 -18.10 -10.50
CA GLN A 175 -14.81 -18.95 -11.01
C GLN A 175 -15.75 -18.21 -11.99
N LEU A 176 -15.76 -16.84 -11.94
CA LEU A 176 -16.70 -16.06 -12.75
C LEU A 176 -16.56 -16.29 -14.25
N GLY A 177 -15.34 -16.48 -14.75
CA GLY A 177 -15.13 -16.77 -16.16
C GLY A 177 -15.80 -18.06 -16.61
N ALA A 178 -15.67 -19.12 -15.83
CA ALA A 178 -16.32 -20.41 -16.09
C ALA A 178 -17.85 -20.31 -15.93
N ILE A 179 -18.34 -19.58 -14.93
CA ILE A 179 -19.78 -19.37 -14.70
C ILE A 179 -20.39 -18.59 -15.88
N SER A 180 -19.72 -17.51 -16.33
CA SER A 180 -20.17 -16.73 -17.50
C SER A 180 -20.26 -17.60 -18.77
N ALA A 181 -19.24 -18.41 -19.02
CA ALA A 181 -19.24 -19.33 -20.16
C ALA A 181 -20.37 -20.38 -20.08
N ARG A 182 -20.73 -20.87 -18.89
CA ARG A 182 -21.89 -21.77 -18.69
C ARG A 182 -23.20 -21.05 -18.98
N TYR A 183 -23.33 -19.80 -18.57
CA TYR A 183 -24.51 -18.99 -18.90
C TYR A 183 -24.67 -18.80 -20.42
N GLU A 184 -23.59 -18.46 -21.13
CA GLU A 184 -23.59 -18.30 -22.58
C GLU A 184 -24.02 -19.58 -23.32
N ARG A 185 -23.72 -20.76 -22.75
CA ARG A 185 -24.17 -22.06 -23.28
C ARG A 185 -25.58 -22.46 -22.84
N GLY A 186 -26.25 -21.64 -22.02
CA GLY A 186 -27.58 -21.93 -21.51
C GLY A 186 -27.63 -23.04 -20.44
N GLU A 187 -26.50 -23.29 -19.76
CA GLU A 187 -26.39 -24.32 -18.73
C GLU A 187 -26.85 -23.86 -17.34
N ILE A 188 -26.87 -22.54 -17.14
CA ILE A 188 -27.31 -21.88 -15.89
C ILE A 188 -28.25 -20.73 -16.20
N SER A 189 -29.04 -20.33 -15.21
CA SER A 189 -29.97 -19.22 -15.32
C SER A 189 -29.25 -17.85 -15.19
N HIS A 190 -29.96 -16.79 -15.59
CA HIS A 190 -29.50 -15.41 -15.38
C HIS A 190 -29.38 -15.09 -13.87
N GLU A 191 -30.29 -15.62 -13.05
CA GLU A 191 -30.24 -15.41 -11.60
C GLU A 191 -28.98 -16.02 -10.96
N GLU A 192 -28.56 -17.21 -11.42
CA GLU A 192 -27.32 -17.85 -10.96
C GLU A 192 -26.08 -17.06 -11.36
N LEU A 193 -26.05 -16.49 -12.57
CA LEU A 193 -24.96 -15.62 -13.01
C LEU A 193 -24.90 -14.34 -12.15
N GLU A 194 -26.03 -13.65 -11.95
CA GLU A 194 -26.07 -12.43 -11.15
C GLU A 194 -25.74 -12.70 -9.68
N PHE A 195 -26.18 -13.80 -9.12
CA PHE A 195 -25.75 -14.21 -7.78
C PHE A 195 -24.23 -14.34 -7.68
N ALA A 196 -23.59 -15.00 -8.65
CA ALA A 196 -22.15 -15.15 -8.67
C ALA A 196 -21.43 -13.79 -8.79
N LYS A 197 -21.89 -12.92 -9.68
CA LYS A 197 -21.33 -11.56 -9.87
C LYS A 197 -21.41 -10.70 -8.61
N HIS A 198 -22.50 -10.81 -7.84
CA HIS A 198 -22.71 -10.01 -6.65
C HIS A 198 -21.99 -10.54 -5.39
N ASN A 199 -21.53 -11.79 -5.42
CA ASN A 199 -21.00 -12.44 -4.21
C ASN A 199 -19.56 -12.95 -4.35
N ALA A 200 -18.92 -12.81 -5.50
CA ALA A 200 -17.56 -13.33 -5.70
C ALA A 200 -16.45 -12.48 -5.04
N CYS A 201 -16.76 -11.24 -4.64
CA CYS A 201 -15.81 -10.32 -3.97
C CYS A 201 -16.49 -9.69 -2.75
N PRO A 202 -16.62 -10.40 -1.63
CA PRO A 202 -17.42 -9.95 -0.48
C PRO A 202 -16.70 -8.99 0.47
N SER A 203 -15.38 -8.78 0.31
CA SER A 203 -14.59 -7.92 1.19
C SER A 203 -13.45 -7.22 0.44
N CYS A 204 -12.80 -6.25 1.10
CA CYS A 204 -11.56 -5.64 0.61
C CYS A 204 -10.38 -6.60 0.70
N GLY A 205 -9.33 -6.30 -0.06
CA GLY A 205 -8.10 -7.08 -0.16
C GLY A 205 -7.83 -7.55 -1.59
N ALA A 206 -6.65 -8.13 -1.81
CA ALA A 206 -6.32 -8.75 -3.09
C ALA A 206 -7.32 -9.84 -3.44
N CYS A 207 -7.69 -9.94 -4.72
CA CYS A 207 -8.68 -10.93 -5.15
C CYS A 207 -8.23 -12.36 -4.83
N SER A 208 -9.21 -13.22 -4.50
CA SER A 208 -9.00 -14.64 -4.20
C SER A 208 -8.63 -15.50 -5.44
N PHE A 209 -8.29 -14.84 -6.54
CA PHE A 209 -7.77 -15.45 -7.75
C PHE A 209 -6.42 -16.16 -7.56
N MET A 210 -5.65 -15.81 -6.52
CA MET A 210 -4.31 -16.31 -6.24
C MET A 210 -3.31 -16.07 -7.41
N GLY A 211 -3.48 -14.96 -8.13
CA GLY A 211 -2.52 -14.47 -9.13
C GLY A 211 -1.34 -13.72 -8.49
N THR A 212 -0.78 -12.76 -9.21
CA THR A 212 0.38 -11.97 -8.77
C THR A 212 0.14 -11.28 -7.42
N ALA A 213 -1.04 -10.71 -7.20
CA ALA A 213 -1.35 -9.98 -5.98
C ALA A 213 -1.14 -10.82 -4.72
N SER A 214 -1.81 -11.95 -4.60
CA SER A 214 -1.67 -12.84 -3.44
C SER A 214 -0.29 -13.48 -3.37
N THR A 215 0.28 -13.90 -4.50
CA THR A 215 1.63 -14.49 -4.57
C THR A 215 2.68 -13.51 -4.05
N MET A 216 2.63 -12.26 -4.47
CA MET A 216 3.58 -11.23 -4.01
C MET A 216 3.42 -10.91 -2.53
N GLN A 217 2.19 -10.91 -2.00
CA GLN A 217 1.95 -10.70 -0.57
C GLN A 217 2.53 -11.83 0.29
N VAL A 218 2.50 -13.07 -0.21
CA VAL A 218 3.08 -14.23 0.49
C VAL A 218 4.62 -14.17 0.48
N THR A 219 5.22 -13.56 -0.53
CA THR A 219 6.67 -13.50 -0.71
C THR A 219 7.32 -12.24 -0.15
N ALA A 220 6.55 -11.20 0.10
CA ALA A 220 7.02 -9.92 0.67
C ALA A 220 7.08 -9.97 2.19
#